data_56b35ff17612b5988210896b33bd65e4
#
_entry.id   56b35ff17612b5988210896b33bd65e4
#
_cell.length_a   1.000
_cell.length_b   1.000
_cell.length_c   1.000
_cell.angle_alpha   90.00
_cell.angle_beta   90.00
_cell.angle_gamma   90.00
#
_symmetry.space_group_name_H-M   'P 1'
#
loop_
_entity.id
_entity.type
_entity.pdbx_description
1 polymer ?
#
loop_
_entity_poly.entity_id
_entity_poly.type
_entity_poly.pdbx_seq_one_letter_code
_entity_poly.pdbx_strand_id
1 'polypeptide(L)'
;KGFEYTQMVGFPVAQGYNNSDEFKWCKALSFHSIKIPLMQNKFSVSYYESAVYGNYFNPAYLLPAPWALISRVSGFSENVLSGISFQTNILPCFSISTDFMMNDIDLKPFIKLKWNDAAIRGAFKTGIIYTPKYSLFRYIKLDYCIVTPYTYTSCDSSDKKYNFSDYTNYGLCMGTELLPNSHQLGIV
;
A
#
# COMPACT_ATOMS: atom_id res chain seq x y z
N LYS A 1 -2.70 -1.89 27.20
CA LYS A 1 -3.23 -1.37 25.94
C LYS A 1 -2.05 -0.73 25.22
N GLY A 2 -1.46 -1.40 24.24
CA GLY A 2 -0.31 -0.93 23.49
C GLY A 2 -0.66 -0.74 22.03
N PHE A 3 0.21 -0.10 21.27
CA PHE A 3 0.22 -0.12 19.83
C PHE A 3 1.15 -1.26 19.37
N GLU A 4 0.93 -1.75 18.15
CA GLU A 4 1.80 -2.70 17.48
C GLU A 4 2.54 -1.93 16.38
N TYR A 5 3.87 -2.03 16.37
CA TYR A 5 4.73 -1.47 15.34
C TYR A 5 5.38 -2.60 14.57
N THR A 6 5.27 -2.57 13.26
CA THR A 6 5.91 -3.53 12.35
C THR A 6 6.82 -2.80 11.40
N GLN A 7 8.01 -3.32 11.18
CA GLN A 7 8.95 -2.80 10.19
C GLN A 7 9.54 -3.96 9.38
N MET A 8 9.68 -3.75 8.06
CA MET A 8 10.22 -4.72 7.13
C MET A 8 11.10 -4.02 6.10
N VAL A 9 12.16 -4.69 5.69
CA VAL A 9 13.00 -4.28 4.55
C VAL A 9 13.09 -5.47 3.60
N GLY A 10 12.89 -5.23 2.32
CA GLY A 10 12.99 -6.22 1.26
C GLY A 10 13.83 -5.71 0.09
N PHE A 11 14.29 -6.62 -0.74
CA PHE A 11 15.11 -6.32 -1.91
C PHE A 11 14.49 -6.95 -3.16
N PRO A 12 13.45 -6.29 -3.73
CA PRO A 12 12.83 -6.76 -4.94
C PRO A 12 13.74 -6.58 -6.15
N VAL A 13 13.51 -7.36 -7.19
CA VAL A 13 14.28 -7.29 -8.43
C VAL A 13 13.64 -6.30 -9.39
N ALA A 14 14.44 -5.38 -9.94
CA ALA A 14 13.98 -4.43 -10.94
C ALA A 14 13.72 -5.11 -12.30
N GLN A 15 12.67 -4.68 -12.99
CA GLN A 15 12.38 -5.15 -14.33
C GLN A 15 13.43 -4.63 -15.32
N GLY A 16 13.84 -5.47 -16.27
CA GLY A 16 14.83 -5.12 -17.31
C GLY A 16 16.29 -5.23 -16.86
N TYR A 17 16.53 -5.63 -15.61
CA TYR A 17 17.87 -5.90 -15.14
C TYR A 17 18.33 -7.29 -15.60
N ASN A 18 19.18 -7.33 -16.61
CA ASN A 18 19.87 -8.55 -17.03
C ASN A 18 21.10 -8.77 -16.16
N ASN A 19 20.94 -9.62 -15.16
CA ASN A 19 21.97 -9.94 -14.22
C ASN A 19 22.85 -11.08 -14.73
N SER A 20 23.73 -10.80 -15.68
CA SER A 20 24.71 -11.82 -16.05
C SER A 20 25.92 -11.87 -15.13
N ASP A 21 26.32 -10.76 -14.47
CA ASP A 21 27.64 -10.72 -13.88
C ASP A 21 27.80 -10.03 -12.52
N GLU A 22 26.79 -9.36 -11.96
CA GLU A 22 26.94 -8.67 -10.69
C GLU A 22 25.68 -8.72 -9.81
N PHE A 23 25.81 -9.24 -8.60
CA PHE A 23 24.85 -9.05 -7.53
C PHE A 23 24.89 -7.58 -7.09
N LYS A 24 24.13 -6.74 -7.77
CA LYS A 24 23.92 -5.36 -7.34
C LYS A 24 22.58 -5.25 -6.64
N TRP A 25 22.57 -4.53 -5.53
CA TRP A 25 21.33 -4.10 -4.85
C TRP A 25 20.57 -3.18 -5.79
N CYS A 26 19.71 -3.76 -6.62
CA CYS A 26 19.06 -3.01 -7.68
C CYS A 26 17.90 -2.17 -7.18
N LYS A 27 17.25 -2.64 -6.11
CA LYS A 27 16.02 -2.06 -5.61
C LYS A 27 15.85 -2.41 -4.14
N ALA A 28 15.39 -1.47 -3.34
CA ALA A 28 15.03 -1.69 -1.95
C ALA A 28 13.59 -1.28 -1.70
N LEU A 29 12.93 -1.99 -0.81
CA LEU A 29 11.61 -1.71 -0.31
C LEU A 29 11.69 -1.65 1.20
N SER A 30 11.27 -0.54 1.77
CA SER A 30 11.05 -0.41 3.19
C SER A 30 9.56 -0.27 3.47
N PHE A 31 9.09 -0.90 4.53
CA PHE A 31 7.70 -0.85 4.98
C PHE A 31 7.66 -0.67 6.48
N HIS A 32 6.76 0.16 6.96
CA HIS A 32 6.38 0.19 8.36
C HIS A 32 4.88 0.36 8.56
N SER A 33 4.39 -0.09 9.69
CA SER A 33 3.00 0.12 10.10
C SER A 33 2.88 0.29 11.60
N ILE A 34 1.89 1.10 12.00
CA ILE A 34 1.47 1.27 13.38
C ILE A 34 0.01 0.87 13.46
N LYS A 35 -0.30 -0.11 14.30
CA LYS A 35 -1.67 -0.56 14.58
C LYS A 35 -2.07 -0.17 15.99
N ILE A 36 -3.21 0.49 16.11
CA ILE A 36 -3.78 0.96 17.38
C ILE A 36 -5.08 0.20 17.63
N PRO A 37 -5.08 -0.75 18.57
CA PRO A 37 -6.30 -1.43 18.98
C PRO A 37 -7.13 -0.52 19.88
N LEU A 38 -8.41 -0.42 19.58
CA LEU A 38 -9.40 0.37 20.29
C LEU A 38 -10.54 -0.52 20.80
N MET A 39 -11.31 -0.04 21.76
CA MET A 39 -12.52 -0.71 22.28
C MET A 39 -12.27 -2.20 22.62
N GLN A 40 -11.21 -2.50 23.39
CA GLN A 40 -10.85 -3.88 23.77
C GLN A 40 -10.64 -4.81 22.57
N ASN A 41 -9.96 -4.33 21.54
CA ASN A 41 -9.67 -5.04 20.27
C ASN A 41 -10.90 -5.29 19.39
N LYS A 42 -12.04 -4.69 19.67
CA LYS A 42 -13.20 -4.78 18.79
C LYS A 42 -13.07 -3.89 17.57
N PHE A 43 -12.23 -2.88 17.65
CA PHE A 43 -11.91 -1.97 16.56
C PHE A 43 -10.39 -1.74 16.51
N SER A 44 -9.81 -1.67 15.35
CA SER A 44 -8.41 -1.26 15.17
C SER A 44 -8.25 -0.35 13.98
N VAL A 45 -7.34 0.60 14.12
CA VAL A 45 -6.87 1.48 13.06
C VAL A 45 -5.40 1.19 12.85
N SER A 46 -4.99 1.04 11.60
CA SER A 46 -3.59 0.92 11.24
C SER A 46 -3.24 2.01 10.23
N TYR A 47 -2.09 2.63 10.43
CA TYR A 47 -1.44 3.47 9.44
C TYR A 47 -0.18 2.77 8.97
N TYR A 48 0.08 2.79 7.67
CA TYR A 48 1.29 2.18 7.11
C TYR A 48 1.88 3.04 6.00
N GLU A 49 3.17 2.92 5.83
CA GLU A 49 3.91 3.49 4.72
C GLU A 49 4.86 2.46 4.13
N SER A 50 5.09 2.60 2.85
CA SER A 50 6.05 1.82 2.10
C SER A 50 6.83 2.75 1.18
N ALA A 51 8.14 2.56 1.09
CA ALA A 51 9.01 3.32 0.20
C ALA A 51 9.77 2.35 -0.70
N VAL A 52 9.72 2.58 -2.00
CA VAL A 52 10.53 1.87 -2.98
C VAL A 52 11.57 2.83 -3.56
N TYR A 53 12.81 2.41 -3.53
CA TYR A 53 13.95 3.20 -3.99
C TYR A 53 15.01 2.30 -4.63
N GLY A 54 15.80 2.84 -5.52
CA GLY A 54 16.76 2.07 -6.28
C GLY A 54 18.18 2.58 -6.14
N ASN A 55 19.13 1.71 -6.51
CA ASN A 55 20.55 1.97 -6.68
C ASN A 55 21.32 2.34 -5.41
N TYR A 56 20.69 2.47 -4.25
CA TYR A 56 21.33 2.73 -2.97
C TYR A 56 20.42 2.28 -1.82
N PHE A 57 21.01 2.06 -0.65
CA PHE A 57 20.28 1.81 0.58
C PHE A 57 20.21 3.11 1.39
N ASN A 58 18.99 3.58 1.66
CA ASN A 58 18.79 4.80 2.46
C ASN A 58 18.37 4.43 3.89
N PRO A 59 19.25 4.61 4.89
CA PRO A 59 18.96 4.26 6.27
C PRO A 59 17.88 5.14 6.92
N ALA A 60 17.50 6.27 6.31
CA ALA A 60 16.40 7.10 6.79
C ALA A 60 15.07 6.34 6.82
N TYR A 61 14.89 5.37 5.91
CA TYR A 61 13.71 4.50 5.89
C TYR A 61 13.72 3.36 6.92
N LEU A 62 14.70 3.34 7.82
CA LEU A 62 14.67 2.51 9.02
C LEU A 62 14.10 3.25 10.23
N LEU A 63 13.96 4.56 10.16
CA LEU A 63 13.42 5.34 11.25
C LEU A 63 11.89 5.25 11.30
N PRO A 64 11.27 5.15 12.48
CA PRO A 64 9.82 5.18 12.64
C PRO A 64 9.29 6.62 12.51
N ALA A 65 9.40 7.19 11.32
CA ALA A 65 9.06 8.56 11.01
C ALA A 65 8.13 8.59 9.77
N PRO A 66 7.33 9.63 9.57
CA PRO A 66 6.44 9.73 8.41
C PRO A 66 7.24 9.94 7.11
N TRP A 67 7.50 8.87 6.40
CA TRP A 67 8.36 8.87 5.20
C TRP A 67 7.79 9.69 4.04
N ALA A 68 6.48 9.68 3.85
CA ALA A 68 5.83 10.52 2.86
C ALA A 68 6.10 12.01 3.07
N LEU A 69 6.20 12.44 4.32
CA LEU A 69 6.57 13.82 4.65
C LEU A 69 8.06 14.07 4.43
N ILE A 70 8.91 13.13 4.84
CA ILE A 70 10.36 13.24 4.70
C ILE A 70 10.74 13.31 3.22
N SER A 71 10.23 12.43 2.36
CA SER A 71 10.54 12.41 0.94
C SER A 71 10.14 13.73 0.25
N ARG A 72 8.98 14.30 0.61
CA ARG A 72 8.54 15.60 0.08
C ARG A 72 9.42 16.78 0.49
N VAL A 73 9.90 16.79 1.74
CA VAL A 73 10.75 17.87 2.27
C VAL A 73 12.18 17.75 1.76
N SER A 74 12.69 16.53 1.63
CA SER A 74 14.08 16.26 1.25
C SER A 74 14.30 16.22 -0.26
N GLY A 75 13.22 16.27 -1.07
CA GLY A 75 13.31 16.21 -2.54
C GLY A 75 13.83 14.87 -3.06
N PHE A 76 13.67 13.81 -2.31
CA PHE A 76 14.05 12.46 -2.75
C PHE A 76 13.13 11.98 -3.87
N SER A 77 13.68 11.26 -4.83
CA SER A 77 12.98 10.70 -6.00
C SER A 77 12.32 9.33 -5.72
N GLU A 78 12.26 8.94 -4.45
CA GLU A 78 11.66 7.67 -4.07
C GLU A 78 10.13 7.67 -4.22
N ASN A 79 9.58 6.52 -4.54
CA ASN A 79 8.15 6.32 -4.59
C ASN A 79 7.64 5.88 -3.21
N VAL A 80 6.86 6.74 -2.56
CA VAL A 80 6.29 6.47 -1.23
C VAL A 80 4.80 6.27 -1.34
N LEU A 81 4.36 5.13 -0.83
CA LEU A 81 2.98 4.73 -0.72
C LEU A 81 2.56 4.78 0.74
N SER A 82 1.43 5.36 1.04
CA SER A 82 0.87 5.39 2.39
C SER A 82 -0.57 4.88 2.41
N GLY A 83 -1.00 4.35 3.54
CA GLY A 83 -2.36 3.84 3.66
C GLY A 83 -2.87 3.79 5.09
N ILE A 84 -4.19 3.63 5.17
CA ILE A 84 -4.93 3.49 6.43
C ILE A 84 -5.84 2.27 6.32
N SER A 85 -5.76 1.39 7.32
CA SER A 85 -6.65 0.23 7.44
C SER A 85 -7.54 0.36 8.67
N PHE A 86 -8.78 -0.04 8.51
CA PHE A 86 -9.77 -0.15 9.58
C PHE A 86 -10.25 -1.59 9.68
N GLN A 87 -10.31 -2.10 10.87
CA GLN A 87 -10.88 -3.42 11.14
C GLN A 87 -11.83 -3.34 12.34
N THR A 88 -13.01 -3.92 12.21
CA THR A 88 -13.99 -3.95 13.32
C THR A 88 -14.66 -5.29 13.44
N ASN A 89 -14.82 -5.73 14.70
CA ASN A 89 -15.54 -6.92 15.12
C ASN A 89 -16.57 -6.54 16.20
N ILE A 90 -17.19 -5.37 16.09
CA ILE A 90 -18.12 -4.83 17.10
C ILE A 90 -19.37 -5.73 17.20
N LEU A 91 -19.85 -6.23 16.07
CA LEU A 91 -20.98 -7.14 16.02
C LEU A 91 -20.53 -8.60 16.16
N PRO A 92 -21.19 -9.43 16.98
CA PRO A 92 -20.70 -10.78 17.29
C PRO A 92 -20.56 -11.71 16.07
N CYS A 93 -21.31 -11.44 15.01
CA CYS A 93 -21.33 -12.28 13.81
C CYS A 93 -20.71 -11.60 12.58
N PHE A 94 -20.22 -10.36 12.72
CA PHE A 94 -19.70 -9.59 11.60
C PHE A 94 -18.28 -9.11 11.86
N SER A 95 -17.41 -9.32 10.89
CA SER A 95 -16.09 -8.68 10.79
C SER A 95 -16.05 -7.82 9.54
N ILE A 96 -15.69 -6.57 9.68
CA ILE A 96 -15.56 -5.62 8.57
C ILE A 96 -14.11 -5.15 8.54
N SER A 97 -13.51 -5.20 7.37
CA SER A 97 -12.18 -4.66 7.11
C SER A 97 -12.24 -3.69 5.95
N THR A 98 -11.55 -2.55 6.08
CA THR A 98 -11.43 -1.57 5.00
C THR A 98 -9.98 -1.10 4.97
N ASP A 99 -9.41 -1.07 3.78
CA ASP A 99 -8.06 -0.63 3.52
C ASP A 99 -8.07 0.44 2.42
N PHE A 100 -7.40 1.52 2.67
CA PHE A 100 -7.25 2.62 1.74
C PHE A 100 -5.76 2.93 1.56
N MET A 101 -5.26 2.78 0.36
CA MET A 101 -3.88 2.96 -0.02
C MET A 101 -3.75 4.07 -1.06
N MET A 102 -2.77 4.93 -0.87
CA MET A 102 -2.45 6.03 -1.78
C MET A 102 -0.97 6.03 -2.12
N ASN A 103 -0.69 6.09 -3.42
CA ASN A 103 0.67 6.25 -3.91
C ASN A 103 1.01 7.73 -4.12
N ASP A 104 0.10 8.48 -4.75
CA ASP A 104 0.29 9.90 -5.00
C ASP A 104 -1.07 10.61 -5.03
N ILE A 105 -1.12 11.78 -4.41
CA ILE A 105 -2.29 12.67 -4.47
C ILE A 105 -1.84 14.06 -4.86
N ASP A 106 -2.29 14.53 -6.00
CA ASP A 106 -2.23 15.96 -6.27
C ASP A 106 -3.38 16.67 -5.53
N LEU A 107 -3.05 17.27 -4.40
CA LEU A 107 -4.02 18.03 -3.60
C LEU A 107 -4.43 19.36 -4.22
N LYS A 108 -3.69 19.88 -5.20
CA LYS A 108 -3.98 21.20 -5.81
C LYS A 108 -5.33 21.25 -6.51
N PRO A 109 -5.76 20.24 -7.32
CA PRO A 109 -7.10 20.20 -7.89
C PRO A 109 -8.21 20.12 -6.85
N PHE A 110 -7.99 19.38 -5.74
CA PHE A 110 -8.96 19.30 -4.63
C PHE A 110 -9.16 20.67 -3.96
N ILE A 111 -8.07 21.37 -3.64
CA ILE A 111 -8.14 22.70 -3.03
C ILE A 111 -8.84 23.70 -3.97
N LYS A 112 -8.66 23.55 -5.28
CA LYS A 112 -9.27 24.42 -6.31
C LYS A 112 -10.66 23.98 -6.73
N LEU A 113 -11.26 22.96 -6.10
CA LEU A 113 -12.56 22.35 -6.46
C LEU A 113 -12.65 21.85 -7.92
N LYS A 114 -11.51 21.52 -8.52
CA LYS A 114 -11.40 20.95 -9.87
C LYS A 114 -11.27 19.43 -9.79
N TRP A 115 -12.33 18.76 -9.39
CA TRP A 115 -12.34 17.32 -9.13
C TRP A 115 -11.99 16.45 -10.36
N ASN A 116 -12.31 16.92 -11.56
CA ASN A 116 -12.02 16.20 -12.81
C ASN A 116 -10.53 16.15 -13.15
N ASP A 117 -9.74 17.06 -12.60
CA ASP A 117 -8.29 17.15 -12.86
C ASP A 117 -7.48 16.43 -11.77
N ALA A 118 -8.16 15.89 -10.75
CA ALA A 118 -7.51 15.21 -9.65
C ALA A 118 -7.04 13.80 -10.08
N ALA A 119 -5.74 13.62 -10.19
CA ALA A 119 -5.16 12.29 -10.38
C ALA A 119 -5.01 11.60 -9.01
N ILE A 120 -5.90 10.65 -8.74
CA ILE A 120 -5.81 9.79 -7.56
C ILE A 120 -5.13 8.48 -7.98
N ARG A 121 -3.96 8.19 -7.40
CA ARG A 121 -3.27 6.92 -7.57
C ARG A 121 -3.35 6.17 -6.26
N GLY A 122 -4.15 5.13 -6.23
CA GLY A 122 -4.38 4.39 -5.01
C GLY A 122 -5.25 3.16 -5.20
N ALA A 123 -5.45 2.46 -4.12
CA ALA A 123 -6.35 1.31 -4.08
C ALA A 123 -7.26 1.43 -2.85
N PHE A 124 -8.46 0.89 -3.02
CA PHE A 124 -9.42 0.74 -1.95
C PHE A 124 -9.88 -0.72 -1.92
N LYS A 125 -9.82 -1.32 -0.73
CA LYS A 125 -10.31 -2.69 -0.49
C LYS A 125 -11.23 -2.66 0.72
N THR A 126 -12.38 -3.31 0.61
CA THR A 126 -13.29 -3.50 1.75
C THR A 126 -13.84 -4.92 1.73
N GLY A 127 -14.02 -5.49 2.90
CA GLY A 127 -14.55 -6.84 3.06
C GLY A 127 -15.45 -6.94 4.27
N ILE A 128 -16.53 -7.71 4.14
CA ILE A 128 -17.47 -8.06 5.19
C ILE A 128 -17.51 -9.58 5.31
N ILE A 129 -17.26 -10.10 6.50
CA ILE A 129 -17.40 -11.52 6.82
C ILE A 129 -18.54 -11.66 7.81
N TYR A 130 -19.52 -12.46 7.43
CA TYR A 130 -20.62 -12.86 8.29
C TYR A 130 -20.44 -14.32 8.73
N THR A 131 -20.42 -14.55 10.03
CA THR A 131 -20.24 -15.89 10.64
C THR A 131 -21.48 -16.22 11.44
N PRO A 132 -22.49 -16.90 10.86
CA PRO A 132 -23.73 -17.26 11.54
C PRO A 132 -23.48 -18.28 12.66
N LYS A 133 -24.18 -18.14 13.80
CA LYS A 133 -24.04 -19.06 14.94
C LYS A 133 -24.61 -20.45 14.66
N TYR A 134 -25.69 -20.51 13.87
CA TYR A 134 -26.43 -21.73 13.54
C TYR A 134 -26.76 -21.73 12.05
N SER A 135 -25.90 -22.31 11.23
CA SER A 135 -26.12 -22.39 9.78
C SER A 135 -25.33 -23.54 9.18
N LEU A 136 -25.77 -24.02 8.03
CA LEU A 136 -25.02 -24.93 7.18
C LEU A 136 -23.76 -24.27 6.59
N PHE A 137 -23.73 -22.93 6.54
CA PHE A 137 -22.59 -22.17 6.08
C PHE A 137 -21.66 -21.83 7.24
N ARG A 138 -20.38 -22.04 7.08
CA ARG A 138 -19.35 -21.67 8.06
C ARG A 138 -19.18 -20.15 8.12
N TYR A 139 -19.17 -19.50 6.99
CA TYR A 139 -19.14 -18.04 6.84
C TYR A 139 -19.63 -17.64 5.45
N ILE A 140 -20.01 -16.39 5.30
CA ILE A 140 -20.24 -15.72 4.03
C ILE A 140 -19.32 -14.51 3.97
N LYS A 141 -18.52 -14.41 2.93
CA LYS A 141 -17.58 -13.30 2.72
C LYS A 141 -18.02 -12.53 1.48
N LEU A 142 -18.13 -11.20 1.62
CA LEU A 142 -18.26 -10.26 0.52
C LEU A 142 -17.05 -9.35 0.54
N ASP A 143 -16.34 -9.23 -0.56
CA ASP A 143 -15.22 -8.32 -0.70
C ASP A 143 -15.28 -7.53 -2.01
N TYR A 144 -14.85 -6.30 -1.92
CA TYR A 144 -14.70 -5.40 -3.05
C TYR A 144 -13.31 -4.77 -3.02
N CYS A 145 -12.66 -4.73 -4.18
CA CYS A 145 -11.38 -4.08 -4.36
C CYS A 145 -11.38 -3.27 -5.65
N ILE A 146 -10.81 -2.08 -5.62
CA ILE A 146 -10.56 -1.24 -6.79
C ILE A 146 -9.14 -0.70 -6.73
N VAL A 147 -8.46 -0.70 -7.87
CA VAL A 147 -7.12 -0.15 -8.05
C VAL A 147 -7.16 0.85 -9.20
N THR A 148 -6.77 2.09 -8.92
CA THR A 148 -6.77 3.15 -9.93
C THR A 148 -5.59 2.97 -10.91
N PRO A 149 -5.65 3.59 -12.11
CA PRO A 149 -4.54 3.57 -13.06
C PRO A 149 -3.25 4.10 -12.43
N TYR A 150 -2.12 3.51 -12.82
CA TYR A 150 -0.77 3.95 -12.42
C TYR A 150 -0.47 3.90 -10.92
N THR A 151 -1.25 3.17 -10.13
CA THR A 151 -1.11 3.10 -8.66
C THR A 151 0.27 2.62 -8.21
N TYR A 152 0.90 1.71 -8.95
CA TYR A 152 2.19 1.11 -8.59
C TYR A 152 3.38 1.66 -9.37
N THR A 153 3.16 2.68 -10.20
CA THR A 153 4.19 3.25 -11.06
C THR A 153 4.69 4.58 -10.52
N SER A 154 5.98 4.84 -10.70
CA SER A 154 6.56 6.15 -10.47
C SER A 154 6.38 7.04 -11.69
N CYS A 155 6.21 8.33 -11.46
CA CYS A 155 6.23 9.35 -12.52
C CYS A 155 7.64 9.79 -12.89
N ASP A 156 8.64 9.37 -12.14
CA ASP A 156 10.01 9.79 -12.41
C ASP A 156 10.54 9.12 -13.69
N SER A 157 10.86 9.96 -14.65
CA SER A 157 11.36 9.53 -15.97
C SER A 157 12.88 9.28 -15.97
N SER A 158 13.56 9.52 -14.86
CA SER A 158 15.02 9.43 -14.77
C SER A 158 15.53 8.00 -14.88
N ASP A 159 14.73 7.01 -14.45
CA ASP A 159 15.11 5.59 -14.40
C ASP A 159 14.46 4.73 -15.48
N LYS A 160 14.38 5.23 -16.69
CA LYS A 160 13.75 4.53 -17.83
C LYS A 160 14.31 3.13 -18.12
N LYS A 161 15.55 2.85 -17.71
CA LYS A 161 16.23 1.60 -18.04
C LYS A 161 15.91 0.46 -17.08
N TYR A 162 15.73 0.72 -15.79
CA TYR A 162 15.68 -0.33 -14.75
C TYR A 162 14.44 -0.31 -13.87
N ASN A 163 13.61 0.70 -13.99
CA ASN A 163 12.34 0.79 -13.26
C ASN A 163 12.47 0.60 -11.72
N PHE A 164 13.44 1.30 -11.13
CA PHE A 164 13.75 1.15 -9.70
C PHE A 164 12.66 1.69 -8.78
N SER A 165 11.87 2.66 -9.23
CA SER A 165 10.91 3.38 -8.40
C SER A 165 9.50 2.80 -8.45
N ASP A 166 9.24 1.75 -9.25
CA ASP A 166 7.93 1.11 -9.31
C ASP A 166 7.78 0.02 -8.26
N TYR A 167 6.57 -0.13 -7.74
CA TYR A 167 6.21 -1.23 -6.81
C TYR A 167 6.06 -2.55 -7.57
N THR A 168 7.17 -3.06 -8.09
CA THR A 168 7.23 -4.31 -8.83
C THR A 168 8.39 -5.19 -8.36
N ASN A 169 8.21 -6.52 -8.48
CA ASN A 169 9.24 -7.52 -8.30
C ASN A 169 9.17 -8.47 -9.49
N TYR A 170 10.28 -8.64 -10.23
CA TYR A 170 10.30 -9.36 -11.51
C TYR A 170 9.22 -8.88 -12.51
N GLY A 171 8.88 -7.61 -12.50
CA GLY A 171 7.81 -7.04 -13.32
C GLY A 171 6.38 -7.28 -12.81
N LEU A 172 6.20 -8.00 -11.71
CA LEU A 172 4.90 -8.20 -11.07
C LEU A 172 4.65 -7.13 -10.01
N CYS A 173 3.44 -6.58 -9.98
CA CYS A 173 3.06 -5.56 -8.99
C CYS A 173 3.11 -6.11 -7.57
N MET A 174 3.71 -5.35 -6.66
CA MET A 174 3.75 -5.61 -5.23
C MET A 174 2.70 -4.75 -4.54
N GLY A 175 1.52 -5.24 -4.34
CA GLY A 175 0.45 -4.47 -3.72
C GLY A 175 -0.78 -5.33 -3.48
N THR A 176 -1.92 -4.91 -3.98
CA THR A 176 -3.13 -5.73 -3.94
C THR A 176 -3.04 -6.88 -4.96
N GLU A 177 -3.93 -7.86 -4.83
CA GLU A 177 -4.03 -8.98 -5.78
C GLU A 177 -4.44 -8.52 -7.19
N LEU A 178 -4.91 -7.28 -7.33
CA LEU A 178 -5.39 -6.72 -8.59
C LEU A 178 -4.30 -5.88 -9.27
N LEU A 179 -4.30 -5.95 -10.59
CA LEU A 179 -3.51 -5.07 -11.44
C LEU A 179 -4.07 -3.63 -11.41
N PRO A 180 -3.26 -2.62 -11.77
CA PRO A 180 -3.74 -1.25 -11.95
C PRO A 180 -4.91 -1.18 -12.94
N ASN A 181 -5.79 -0.20 -12.76
CA ASN A 181 -6.99 0.03 -13.56
C ASN A 181 -7.97 -1.16 -13.58
N SER A 182 -8.18 -1.76 -12.43
CA SER A 182 -9.10 -2.90 -12.29
C SER A 182 -9.94 -2.81 -11.02
N HIS A 183 -11.05 -3.54 -11.04
CA HIS A 183 -11.89 -3.73 -9.86
C HIS A 183 -12.40 -5.17 -9.80
N GLN A 184 -12.68 -5.63 -8.61
CA GLN A 184 -13.18 -6.98 -8.35
C GLN A 184 -14.23 -6.97 -7.25
N LEU A 185 -15.28 -7.71 -7.45
CA LEU A 185 -16.27 -8.08 -6.43
C LEU A 185 -16.18 -9.58 -6.20
N GLY A 186 -15.97 -9.99 -4.97
CA GLY A 186 -15.87 -11.39 -4.56
C GLY A 186 -16.99 -11.77 -3.61
N ILE A 187 -17.53 -12.96 -3.79
CA ILE A 187 -18.51 -13.60 -2.88
C ILE A 187 -18.03 -15.02 -2.63
N VAL A 188 -17.85 -15.39 -1.36
CA VAL A 188 -17.41 -16.71 -0.93
C VAL A 188 -18.32 -17.24 0.16
#